data_842b4ba7806b28f2e9463d21d611aef4
#
_entry.id   842b4ba7806b28f2e9463d21d611aef4
#
_cell.length_a   1.000
_cell.length_b   1.000
_cell.length_c   1.000
_cell.angle_alpha   90.00
_cell.angle_beta   90.00
_cell.angle_gamma   90.00
#
_symmetry.space_group_name_H-M   'P 1'
#
loop_
_entity.id
_entity.type
_entity.pdbx_description
1 polymer ?
#
loop_
_entity_poly.entity_id
_entity_poly.type
_entity_poly.pdbx_seq_one_letter_code
_entity_poly.pdbx_strand_id
1 'polypeptide(L)'
;ASKDVPYRVRHGEEASFEGLIRRDPTDEEEIVVAVMSCNGSHDVRLYPNANTVENLKKLNPDFLFFCGDQHYRHTEHTAGWLNFGRDFKDVLRDRPVVTIPDDHDVGHGNLWGEGGGIAQTSGASDGGYKLPPEYVNMVQRQQTWHLPDAWDPTPIGQDITVYYTRLRIGGIDFAILEDRKFKTGPMDTIPKMGPRPDHVND
;
A
#
# COMPACT_ATOMS: atom_id res chain seq x y z
N ALA A 1 6.12 17.40 -12.32
CA ALA A 1 5.70 18.43 -13.31
C ALA A 1 6.09 19.80 -12.80
N SER A 2 6.47 20.73 -13.69
CA SER A 2 6.78 22.12 -13.32
C SER A 2 5.53 23.02 -13.19
N LYS A 3 4.38 22.51 -13.60
CA LYS A 3 3.07 23.15 -13.48
C LYS A 3 1.98 22.10 -13.40
N ASP A 4 0.81 22.50 -12.94
CA ASP A 4 -0.38 21.66 -12.95
C ASP A 4 -0.81 21.32 -14.37
N VAL A 5 -1.11 20.06 -14.62
CA VAL A 5 -1.53 19.56 -15.93
C VAL A 5 -2.87 18.84 -15.80
N PRO A 6 -3.97 19.41 -16.32
CA PRO A 6 -5.23 18.71 -16.36
C PRO A 6 -5.16 17.52 -17.31
N TYR A 7 -5.81 16.42 -16.97
CA TYR A 7 -5.92 15.26 -17.83
C TYR A 7 -7.37 14.77 -17.94
N ARG A 8 -7.64 14.07 -19.03
CA ARG A 8 -8.90 13.39 -19.26
C ARG A 8 -8.65 12.00 -19.83
N VAL A 9 -9.21 10.99 -19.15
CA VAL A 9 -9.26 9.62 -19.65
C VAL A 9 -10.67 9.37 -20.21
N ARG A 10 -10.77 8.79 -21.41
CA ARG A 10 -12.04 8.45 -22.05
C ARG A 10 -12.11 6.96 -22.33
N HIS A 11 -13.31 6.41 -22.15
CA HIS A 11 -13.65 5.08 -22.61
C HIS A 11 -14.85 5.19 -23.56
N GLY A 12 -14.58 5.05 -24.86
CA GLY A 12 -15.57 5.31 -25.90
C GLY A 12 -16.12 6.74 -25.82
N GLU A 13 -17.39 6.90 -26.15
CA GLU A 13 -18.12 8.18 -26.08
C GLU A 13 -18.91 8.34 -24.76
N GLU A 14 -19.09 7.25 -24.01
CA GLU A 14 -20.05 7.18 -22.90
C GLU A 14 -19.44 7.52 -21.54
N ALA A 15 -18.15 7.34 -21.35
CA ALA A 15 -17.50 7.55 -20.06
C ALA A 15 -16.24 8.40 -20.17
N SER A 16 -16.11 9.35 -19.27
CA SER A 16 -14.86 10.09 -19.10
C SER A 16 -14.54 10.32 -17.63
N PHE A 17 -13.25 10.39 -17.32
CA PHE A 17 -12.72 10.72 -16.02
C PHE A 17 -11.69 11.83 -16.18
N GLU A 18 -11.80 12.87 -15.37
CA GLU A 18 -10.91 14.04 -15.42
C GLU A 18 -10.17 14.16 -14.10
N GLY A 19 -8.96 14.66 -14.15
CA GLY A 19 -8.14 14.92 -12.99
C GLY A 19 -7.05 15.94 -13.28
N LEU A 20 -6.16 16.07 -12.29
CA LEU A 20 -5.07 17.03 -12.33
C LEU A 20 -3.76 16.32 -11.93
N ILE A 21 -2.76 16.41 -12.75
CA ILE A 21 -1.38 16.10 -12.35
C ILE A 21 -0.83 17.38 -11.73
N ARG A 22 -0.70 17.39 -10.40
CA ARG A 22 -0.18 18.56 -9.70
C ARG A 22 1.30 18.77 -10.03
N ARG A 23 1.71 20.03 -9.98
CA ARG A 23 3.13 20.37 -10.00
C ARG A 23 3.84 19.81 -8.77
N ASP A 24 5.11 19.58 -8.88
CA ASP A 24 5.94 19.25 -7.72
C ASP A 24 6.04 20.49 -6.81
N PRO A 25 5.75 20.38 -5.51
CA PRO A 25 5.72 21.51 -4.56
C PRO A 25 7.14 21.95 -4.10
N THR A 26 8.14 21.95 -4.98
CA THR A 26 9.53 22.29 -4.66
C THR A 26 9.72 23.71 -4.15
N ASP A 27 8.79 24.60 -4.44
CA ASP A 27 8.85 26.01 -4.04
C ASP A 27 8.03 26.31 -2.77
N GLU A 28 7.39 25.30 -2.18
CA GLU A 28 6.60 25.46 -0.97
C GLU A 28 7.47 25.36 0.29
N GLU A 29 7.17 26.14 1.30
CA GLU A 29 7.88 26.12 2.59
C GLU A 29 7.55 24.86 3.41
N GLU A 30 6.36 24.32 3.22
CA GLU A 30 5.83 23.13 3.92
C GLU A 30 5.26 22.14 2.92
N ILE A 31 5.41 20.86 3.20
CA ILE A 31 4.78 19.77 2.46
C ILE A 31 3.87 19.00 3.40
N VAL A 32 2.61 18.93 3.04
CA VAL A 32 1.58 18.21 3.81
C VAL A 32 1.40 16.80 3.23
N VAL A 33 1.71 15.80 4.05
CA VAL A 33 1.52 14.38 3.71
C VAL A 33 0.37 13.83 4.53
N ALA A 34 -0.63 13.26 3.88
CA ALA A 34 -1.67 12.51 4.56
C ALA A 34 -1.31 11.01 4.56
N VAL A 35 -1.08 10.47 5.74
CA VAL A 35 -0.71 9.06 5.94
C VAL A 35 -1.93 8.29 6.46
N MET A 36 -2.27 7.18 5.82
CA MET A 36 -3.46 6.37 6.12
C MET A 36 -3.15 4.89 6.02
N SER A 37 -3.89 4.07 6.77
CA SER A 37 -3.88 2.62 6.65
C SER A 37 -5.23 2.04 7.10
N CYS A 38 -5.41 0.73 6.97
CA CYS A 38 -6.54 0.00 7.54
C CYS A 38 -7.90 0.49 7.03
N ASN A 39 -8.06 0.59 5.72
CA ASN A 39 -9.28 1.07 5.08
C ASN A 39 -10.37 -0.01 5.05
N GLY A 40 -11.18 -0.08 6.10
CA GLY A 40 -12.26 -1.06 6.25
C GLY A 40 -13.48 -0.83 5.36
N SER A 41 -13.29 -0.42 4.10
CA SER A 41 -14.37 -0.02 3.17
C SER A 41 -15.33 -1.15 2.76
N HIS A 42 -15.08 -2.37 3.17
CA HIS A 42 -15.98 -3.50 2.86
C HIS A 42 -17.33 -3.43 3.60
N ASP A 43 -17.44 -2.67 4.68
CA ASP A 43 -18.71 -2.36 5.31
C ASP A 43 -18.94 -0.84 5.35
N VAL A 44 -19.45 -0.32 4.24
CA VAL A 44 -19.74 1.11 4.05
C VAL A 44 -20.72 1.69 5.10
N ARG A 45 -21.43 0.83 5.84
CA ARG A 45 -22.34 1.28 6.89
C ARG A 45 -21.61 1.55 8.20
N LEU A 46 -20.58 0.77 8.48
CA LEU A 46 -19.78 0.87 9.70
C LEU A 46 -18.58 1.80 9.53
N TYR A 47 -17.97 1.81 8.35
CA TYR A 47 -16.75 2.57 8.06
C TYR A 47 -16.86 3.33 6.72
N PRO A 48 -17.70 4.35 6.66
CA PRO A 48 -17.84 5.12 5.43
C PRO A 48 -16.57 5.95 5.17
N ASN A 49 -15.82 5.61 4.12
CA ASN A 49 -14.67 6.40 3.68
C ASN A 49 -15.04 7.83 3.23
N ALA A 50 -16.32 8.12 3.05
CA ALA A 50 -16.79 9.44 2.66
C ALA A 50 -16.32 10.55 3.60
N ASN A 51 -16.34 10.34 4.91
CA ASN A 51 -15.86 11.32 5.88
C ASN A 51 -14.35 11.53 5.77
N THR A 52 -13.60 10.46 5.55
CA THR A 52 -12.15 10.51 5.33
C THR A 52 -11.85 11.31 4.06
N VAL A 53 -12.52 11.00 2.97
CA VAL A 53 -12.37 11.72 1.69
C VAL A 53 -12.68 13.21 1.84
N GLU A 54 -13.79 13.57 2.51
CA GLU A 54 -14.14 14.98 2.75
C GLU A 54 -13.11 15.72 3.63
N ASN A 55 -12.56 15.04 4.64
CA ASN A 55 -11.50 15.62 5.46
C ASN A 55 -10.18 15.77 4.66
N LEU A 56 -9.82 14.80 3.83
CA LEU A 56 -8.66 14.91 2.93
C LEU A 56 -8.82 16.06 1.93
N LYS A 57 -10.01 16.27 1.39
CA LYS A 57 -10.29 17.40 0.51
C LYS A 57 -10.10 18.74 1.23
N LYS A 58 -10.53 18.84 2.49
CA LYS A 58 -10.34 20.06 3.32
C LYS A 58 -8.88 20.26 3.69
N LEU A 59 -8.19 19.21 4.08
CA LEU A 59 -6.76 19.24 4.43
C LEU A 59 -5.91 19.61 3.21
N ASN A 60 -6.33 19.19 2.01
CA ASN A 60 -5.66 19.43 0.74
C ASN A 60 -4.18 19.05 0.75
N PRO A 61 -3.80 17.82 1.14
CA PRO A 61 -2.39 17.41 1.23
C PRO A 61 -1.70 17.44 -0.14
N ASP A 62 -0.39 17.58 -0.15
CA ASP A 62 0.43 17.54 -1.35
C ASP A 62 0.53 16.15 -1.93
N PHE A 63 0.60 15.12 -1.07
CA PHE A 63 0.45 13.74 -1.50
C PHE A 63 -0.17 12.85 -0.41
N LEU A 64 -0.63 11.68 -0.84
CA LEU A 64 -1.28 10.68 -0.01
C LEU A 64 -0.36 9.48 0.14
N PHE A 65 -0.24 8.96 1.34
CA PHE A 65 0.47 7.71 1.60
C PHE A 65 -0.45 6.71 2.29
N PHE A 66 -0.75 5.62 1.60
CA PHE A 66 -1.51 4.50 2.12
C PHE A 66 -0.56 3.37 2.49
N CYS A 67 -0.40 3.15 3.79
CA CYS A 67 0.57 2.23 4.38
C CYS A 67 0.09 0.78 4.43
N GLY A 68 -0.84 0.39 3.57
CA GLY A 68 -1.37 -0.96 3.52
C GLY A 68 -2.77 -1.10 4.10
N ASP A 69 -3.29 -2.32 4.00
CA ASP A 69 -4.69 -2.65 4.33
C ASP A 69 -5.68 -1.78 3.56
N GLN A 70 -5.45 -1.67 2.25
CA GLN A 70 -6.33 -0.89 1.39
C GLN A 70 -7.74 -1.50 1.34
N HIS A 71 -7.84 -2.79 1.63
CA HIS A 71 -9.10 -3.52 1.75
C HIS A 71 -8.91 -4.84 2.52
N TYR A 72 -10.02 -5.45 2.94
CA TYR A 72 -10.04 -6.71 3.70
C TYR A 72 -10.62 -7.88 2.89
N ARG A 73 -10.57 -7.83 1.56
CA ARG A 73 -10.99 -8.91 0.66
C ARG A 73 -9.81 -9.82 0.34
N HIS A 74 -9.43 -10.66 1.28
CA HIS A 74 -8.20 -11.43 1.29
C HIS A 74 -7.91 -12.26 0.03
N THR A 75 -8.94 -12.82 -0.61
CA THR A 75 -8.80 -13.66 -1.80
C THR A 75 -9.24 -12.98 -3.09
N GLU A 76 -9.68 -11.73 -3.01
CA GLU A 76 -10.25 -10.96 -4.12
C GLU A 76 -9.55 -9.59 -4.26
N HIS A 77 -8.23 -9.59 -4.23
CA HIS A 77 -7.46 -8.33 -4.17
C HIS A 77 -7.85 -7.35 -5.27
N THR A 78 -7.92 -7.80 -6.53
CA THR A 78 -8.27 -6.90 -7.63
C THR A 78 -9.63 -6.23 -7.45
N ALA A 79 -10.63 -6.95 -6.98
CA ALA A 79 -11.94 -6.36 -6.69
C ALA A 79 -11.89 -5.37 -5.52
N GLY A 80 -11.14 -5.71 -4.47
CA GLY A 80 -10.89 -4.82 -3.33
C GLY A 80 -10.16 -3.55 -3.74
N TRP A 81 -9.13 -3.68 -4.56
CA TRP A 81 -8.34 -2.57 -5.11
C TRP A 81 -9.18 -1.61 -5.97
N LEU A 82 -10.04 -2.14 -6.82
CA LEU A 82 -10.96 -1.32 -7.60
C LEU A 82 -11.99 -0.59 -6.73
N ASN A 83 -12.45 -1.21 -5.65
CA ASN A 83 -13.33 -0.55 -4.69
C ASN A 83 -12.61 0.57 -3.95
N PHE A 84 -11.38 0.32 -3.48
CA PHE A 84 -10.52 1.35 -2.88
C PHE A 84 -10.35 2.56 -3.82
N GLY A 85 -10.00 2.31 -5.08
CA GLY A 85 -9.88 3.37 -6.09
C GLY A 85 -11.18 4.14 -6.31
N ARG A 86 -12.34 3.49 -6.22
CA ARG A 86 -13.64 4.14 -6.36
C ARG A 86 -14.01 4.97 -5.13
N ASP A 87 -13.73 4.46 -3.93
CA ASP A 87 -14.03 5.14 -2.68
C ASP A 87 -13.21 6.43 -2.52
N PHE A 88 -11.93 6.38 -2.90
CA PHE A 88 -11.02 7.52 -2.79
C PHE A 88 -10.85 8.33 -4.08
N LYS A 89 -11.63 8.04 -5.14
CA LYS A 89 -11.47 8.65 -6.48
C LYS A 89 -11.34 10.17 -6.47
N ASP A 90 -12.08 10.86 -5.60
CA ASP A 90 -12.14 12.32 -5.56
C ASP A 90 -10.85 12.97 -5.02
N VAL A 91 -10.01 12.20 -4.33
CA VAL A 91 -8.69 12.66 -3.89
C VAL A 91 -7.55 12.02 -4.67
N LEU A 92 -7.73 10.79 -5.16
CA LEU A 92 -6.74 10.12 -6.01
C LEU A 92 -6.58 10.76 -7.38
N ARG A 93 -7.63 11.45 -7.86
CA ARG A 93 -7.67 12.06 -9.20
C ARG A 93 -6.75 13.25 -9.39
N ASP A 94 -6.36 13.90 -8.31
CA ASP A 94 -5.63 15.17 -8.37
C ASP A 94 -4.44 15.25 -7.40
N ARG A 95 -4.03 14.13 -6.81
CA ARG A 95 -2.88 14.08 -5.88
C ARG A 95 -1.97 12.90 -6.20
N PRO A 96 -0.66 13.07 -6.09
CA PRO A 96 0.26 11.94 -6.06
C PRO A 96 -0.12 10.99 -4.92
N VAL A 97 0.00 9.71 -5.16
CA VAL A 97 -0.30 8.69 -4.18
C VAL A 97 0.84 7.69 -4.07
N VAL A 98 1.14 7.28 -2.86
CA VAL A 98 2.01 6.15 -2.54
C VAL A 98 1.13 5.09 -1.90
N THR A 99 1.24 3.87 -2.35
CA THR A 99 0.59 2.71 -1.76
C THR A 99 1.61 1.59 -1.59
N ILE A 100 1.59 0.94 -0.45
CA ILE A 100 2.36 -0.28 -0.17
C ILE A 100 1.44 -1.31 0.45
N PRO A 101 1.65 -2.62 0.22
CA PRO A 101 0.82 -3.65 0.83
C PRO A 101 1.15 -3.84 2.31
N ASP A 102 0.13 -4.27 3.08
CA ASP A 102 0.27 -4.84 4.40
C ASP A 102 -0.34 -6.27 4.42
N ASP A 103 -0.52 -6.85 5.59
CA ASP A 103 -0.89 -8.25 5.75
C ASP A 103 -2.26 -8.61 5.14
N HIS A 104 -3.29 -7.79 5.33
CA HIS A 104 -4.60 -8.05 4.75
C HIS A 104 -4.59 -7.99 3.22
N ASP A 105 -3.77 -7.14 2.64
CA ASP A 105 -3.65 -7.02 1.18
C ASP A 105 -3.06 -8.29 0.56
N VAL A 106 -2.09 -8.92 1.21
CA VAL A 106 -1.45 -10.16 0.72
C VAL A 106 -2.17 -11.44 1.14
N GLY A 107 -3.33 -11.32 1.73
CA GLY A 107 -4.30 -12.40 1.81
C GLY A 107 -4.75 -12.81 3.19
N HIS A 108 -4.22 -12.26 4.28
CA HIS A 108 -4.68 -12.64 5.61
C HIS A 108 -4.21 -11.68 6.70
N GLY A 109 -5.08 -11.39 7.67
CA GLY A 109 -4.68 -10.62 8.83
C GLY A 109 -3.62 -11.31 9.68
N ASN A 110 -2.67 -10.52 10.15
CA ASN A 110 -1.52 -10.97 10.94
C ASN A 110 -0.64 -12.00 10.23
N LEU A 111 -0.54 -11.90 8.91
CA LEU A 111 0.41 -12.69 8.14
C LEU A 111 1.81 -12.09 8.31
N TRP A 112 2.77 -12.92 8.68
CA TRP A 112 4.14 -12.49 8.92
C TRP A 112 5.10 -12.90 7.81
N GLY A 113 4.77 -13.97 7.08
CA GLY A 113 5.57 -14.48 5.97
C GLY A 113 6.97 -14.95 6.38
N GLU A 114 7.13 -15.34 7.64
CA GLU A 114 8.42 -15.73 8.20
C GLU A 114 9.13 -16.78 7.35
N GLY A 115 10.36 -16.49 6.99
CA GLY A 115 11.17 -17.34 6.11
C GLY A 115 10.56 -17.59 4.74
N GLY A 116 9.50 -16.85 4.34
CA GLY A 116 8.74 -17.12 3.12
C GLY A 116 7.93 -18.42 3.17
N GLY A 117 7.79 -19.05 4.34
CA GLY A 117 7.10 -20.32 4.48
C GLY A 117 5.60 -20.25 4.21
N ILE A 118 5.01 -21.39 3.86
CA ILE A 118 3.56 -21.53 3.71
C ILE A 118 2.96 -21.78 5.10
N ALA A 119 1.85 -21.11 5.41
CA ALA A 119 1.14 -21.30 6.67
C ALA A 119 0.67 -22.76 6.84
N GLN A 120 1.03 -23.36 7.96
CA GLN A 120 0.64 -24.72 8.32
C GLN A 120 -0.64 -24.72 9.19
N THR A 121 -1.01 -23.56 9.74
CA THR A 121 -2.20 -23.40 10.57
C THR A 121 -3.26 -22.54 9.86
N SER A 122 -4.52 -22.80 10.16
CA SER A 122 -5.63 -22.05 9.55
C SER A 122 -5.61 -20.56 9.90
N GLY A 123 -5.04 -20.22 11.07
CA GLY A 123 -4.90 -18.85 11.53
C GLY A 123 -3.63 -18.13 11.07
N ALA A 124 -2.73 -18.83 10.36
CA ALA A 124 -1.40 -18.33 10.03
C ALA A 124 -0.62 -17.82 11.26
N SER A 125 -0.91 -18.36 12.46
CA SER A 125 -0.23 -17.99 13.70
C SER A 125 1.24 -18.42 13.71
N ASP A 126 1.62 -19.30 12.81
CA ASP A 126 2.99 -19.73 12.52
C ASP A 126 3.75 -18.75 11.63
N GLY A 127 3.12 -17.65 11.21
CA GLY A 127 3.74 -16.61 10.41
C GLY A 127 3.83 -16.89 8.91
N GLY A 128 3.31 -18.01 8.43
CA GLY A 128 3.39 -18.39 7.02
C GLY A 128 2.39 -17.68 6.10
N TYR A 129 2.64 -17.73 4.79
CA TYR A 129 1.70 -17.26 3.77
C TYR A 129 0.53 -18.23 3.56
N LYS A 130 -0.66 -17.71 3.35
CA LYS A 130 -1.86 -18.51 3.00
C LYS A 130 -2.12 -18.60 1.51
N LEU A 131 -1.74 -17.60 0.77
CA LEU A 131 -1.94 -17.52 -0.66
C LEU A 131 -0.61 -17.77 -1.38
N PRO A 132 -0.65 -18.27 -2.62
CA PRO A 132 0.57 -18.61 -3.35
C PRO A 132 1.43 -17.37 -3.66
N PRO A 133 2.73 -17.55 -3.88
CA PRO A 133 3.67 -16.46 -4.15
C PRO A 133 3.24 -15.54 -5.31
N GLU A 134 2.63 -16.11 -6.34
CA GLU A 134 2.14 -15.37 -7.50
C GLU A 134 1.06 -14.37 -7.11
N TYR A 135 0.22 -14.72 -6.14
CA TYR A 135 -0.81 -13.81 -5.60
C TYR A 135 -0.15 -12.68 -4.81
N VAL A 136 0.80 -12.98 -3.94
CA VAL A 136 1.53 -11.99 -3.15
C VAL A 136 2.25 -10.98 -4.04
N ASN A 137 2.93 -11.47 -5.07
CA ASN A 137 3.62 -10.64 -6.05
C ASN A 137 2.64 -9.84 -6.93
N MET A 138 1.46 -10.40 -7.25
CA MET A 138 0.41 -9.69 -7.97
C MET A 138 -0.12 -8.50 -7.15
N VAL A 139 -0.35 -8.69 -5.85
CA VAL A 139 -0.75 -7.62 -4.93
C VAL A 139 0.28 -6.49 -4.92
N GLN A 140 1.56 -6.82 -4.70
CA GLN A 140 2.63 -5.83 -4.74
C GLN A 140 2.62 -5.07 -6.06
N ARG A 141 2.60 -5.76 -7.18
CA ARG A 141 2.59 -5.13 -8.51
C ARG A 141 1.39 -4.21 -8.72
N GLN A 142 0.19 -4.62 -8.27
CA GLN A 142 -1.00 -3.77 -8.41
C GLN A 142 -0.92 -2.51 -7.56
N GLN A 143 -0.31 -2.58 -6.39
CA GLN A 143 -0.21 -1.44 -5.50
C GLN A 143 0.97 -0.50 -5.82
N THR A 144 2.04 -1.02 -6.41
CA THR A 144 3.28 -0.24 -6.59
C THR A 144 3.65 0.09 -8.04
N TRP A 145 2.89 -0.39 -9.03
CA TRP A 145 3.24 -0.24 -10.46
C TRP A 145 3.42 1.22 -10.93
N HIS A 146 2.80 2.17 -10.26
CA HIS A 146 2.86 3.60 -10.57
C HIS A 146 3.98 4.34 -9.83
N LEU A 147 4.67 3.66 -8.93
CA LEU A 147 5.81 4.17 -8.18
C LEU A 147 7.13 3.89 -8.92
N PRO A 148 8.25 4.50 -8.52
CA PRO A 148 9.56 4.12 -9.06
C PRO A 148 9.82 2.63 -8.90
N ASP A 149 10.66 2.08 -9.77
CA ASP A 149 11.08 0.68 -9.67
C ASP A 149 11.67 0.36 -8.28
N ALA A 150 11.49 -0.89 -7.84
CA ALA A 150 12.10 -1.35 -6.61
C ALA A 150 13.62 -1.18 -6.68
N TRP A 151 14.23 -0.74 -5.58
CA TRP A 151 15.67 -0.57 -5.50
C TRP A 151 16.41 -1.90 -5.74
N ASP A 152 15.90 -2.97 -5.17
CA ASP A 152 16.35 -4.34 -5.43
C ASP A 152 15.13 -5.23 -5.67
N PRO A 153 14.94 -5.73 -6.90
CA PRO A 153 13.84 -6.62 -7.23
C PRO A 153 14.16 -8.10 -6.94
N THR A 154 15.28 -8.42 -6.30
CA THR A 154 15.67 -9.81 -6.00
C THR A 154 14.66 -10.45 -5.04
N PRO A 155 14.12 -11.63 -5.36
CA PRO A 155 13.25 -12.36 -4.45
C PRO A 155 13.97 -12.76 -3.16
N ILE A 156 13.28 -12.65 -2.03
CA ILE A 156 13.80 -13.05 -0.72
C ILE A 156 13.58 -14.54 -0.49
N GLY A 157 12.41 -15.06 -0.82
CA GLY A 157 12.06 -16.46 -0.71
C GLY A 157 10.82 -16.79 -1.51
N GLN A 158 10.72 -18.02 -2.06
CA GLN A 158 9.59 -18.48 -2.88
C GLN A 158 9.22 -17.51 -4.01
N ASP A 159 10.20 -16.89 -4.65
CA ASP A 159 10.00 -15.85 -5.67
C ASP A 159 9.22 -14.62 -5.19
N ILE A 160 9.01 -14.44 -3.87
CA ILE A 160 8.38 -13.26 -3.30
C ILE A 160 9.41 -12.16 -3.14
N THR A 161 9.09 -11.00 -3.71
CA THR A 161 9.89 -9.78 -3.59
C THR A 161 9.38 -8.89 -2.45
N VAL A 162 10.23 -7.97 -1.98
CA VAL A 162 9.88 -6.89 -1.07
C VAL A 162 10.08 -5.58 -1.80
N TYR A 163 9.10 -4.68 -1.68
CA TYR A 163 9.18 -3.40 -2.35
C TYR A 163 9.79 -2.33 -1.44
N TYR A 164 10.88 -1.75 -1.88
CA TYR A 164 11.41 -0.52 -1.31
C TYR A 164 12.07 0.31 -2.40
N THR A 165 11.95 1.63 -2.26
CA THR A 165 12.45 2.57 -3.25
C THR A 165 12.67 3.96 -2.65
N ARG A 166 13.27 4.83 -3.45
CA ARG A 166 13.37 6.26 -3.16
C ARG A 166 12.32 7.01 -3.96
N LEU A 167 11.62 7.89 -3.31
CA LEU A 167 10.70 8.84 -3.94
C LEU A 167 11.12 10.26 -3.56
N ARG A 168 11.14 11.18 -4.54
CA ARG A 168 11.42 12.59 -4.30
C ARG A 168 10.20 13.43 -4.62
N ILE A 169 9.72 14.19 -3.64
CA ILE A 169 8.59 15.12 -3.77
C ILE A 169 8.95 16.40 -3.02
N GLY A 170 8.74 17.57 -3.63
CA GLY A 170 8.98 18.85 -3.00
C GLY A 170 10.43 19.08 -2.55
N GLY A 171 11.37 18.47 -3.23
CA GLY A 171 12.78 18.54 -2.84
C GLY A 171 13.19 17.60 -1.69
N ILE A 172 12.23 16.91 -1.05
CA ILE A 172 12.45 15.96 0.04
C ILE A 172 12.58 14.55 -0.52
N ASP A 173 13.53 13.79 -0.03
CA ASP A 173 13.72 12.38 -0.36
C ASP A 173 13.04 11.50 0.69
N PHE A 174 12.15 10.65 0.23
CA PHE A 174 11.42 9.68 1.03
C PHE A 174 11.97 8.28 0.76
N ALA A 175 12.34 7.54 1.79
CA ALA A 175 12.54 6.11 1.72
C ALA A 175 11.18 5.43 1.91
N ILE A 176 10.70 4.78 0.86
CA ILE A 176 9.46 4.01 0.90
C ILE A 176 9.84 2.56 1.17
N LEU A 177 9.36 2.01 2.27
CA LEU A 177 9.73 0.68 2.75
C LEU A 177 8.46 -0.13 3.01
N GLU A 178 8.33 -1.26 2.35
CA GLU A 178 7.35 -2.28 2.68
C GLU A 178 8.03 -3.27 3.65
N ASP A 179 7.47 -3.46 4.83
CA ASP A 179 8.11 -4.20 5.93
C ASP A 179 7.32 -5.41 6.43
N ARG A 180 6.13 -5.66 5.87
CA ARG A 180 5.24 -6.69 6.38
C ARG A 180 5.56 -8.10 5.90
N LYS A 181 5.95 -8.23 4.65
CA LYS A 181 6.35 -9.53 4.12
C LYS A 181 7.64 -9.99 4.78
N PHE A 182 7.83 -11.17 5.16
CA PHE A 182 9.00 -11.71 5.87
C PHE A 182 9.26 -11.17 7.28
N LYS A 183 8.33 -10.38 7.83
CA LYS A 183 8.41 -9.97 9.22
C LYS A 183 8.32 -11.20 10.13
N THR A 184 9.10 -11.23 11.20
CA THR A 184 8.98 -12.26 12.24
C THR A 184 7.66 -12.12 12.99
N GLY A 185 7.06 -13.24 13.35
CA GLY A 185 5.81 -13.26 14.11
C GLY A 185 5.99 -12.78 15.55
N PRO A 186 4.90 -12.77 16.34
CA PRO A 186 4.96 -12.44 17.74
C PRO A 186 5.93 -13.34 18.52
N MET A 187 6.52 -12.82 19.58
CA MET A 187 7.54 -13.53 20.36
C MET A 187 7.10 -14.90 20.88
N ASP A 188 5.84 -15.08 21.15
CA ASP A 188 5.25 -16.35 21.60
C ASP A 188 5.17 -17.40 20.47
N THR A 189 5.17 -16.97 19.21
CA THR A 189 5.21 -17.87 18.06
C THR A 189 6.64 -18.21 17.62
N ILE A 190 7.64 -17.43 18.07
CA ILE A 190 9.06 -17.67 17.76
C ILE A 190 9.92 -17.75 19.05
N PRO A 191 9.50 -18.40 20.10
CA PRO A 191 10.20 -18.35 21.38
C PRO A 191 11.58 -19.02 21.35
N LYS A 192 11.88 -19.76 20.30
CA LYS A 192 13.10 -20.58 20.19
C LYS A 192 14.15 -19.98 19.28
N MET A 193 13.89 -18.87 18.65
CA MET A 193 14.85 -18.28 17.72
C MET A 193 15.98 -17.52 18.39
N GLY A 194 15.93 -17.37 19.73
CA GLY A 194 16.94 -16.62 20.46
C GLY A 194 16.91 -15.12 20.16
N PRO A 195 17.93 -14.41 20.60
CA PRO A 195 18.06 -13.00 20.29
C PRO A 195 18.08 -12.79 18.76
N ARG A 196 17.37 -11.81 18.29
CA ARG A 196 17.34 -11.40 16.88
C ARG A 196 18.36 -10.27 16.68
N PRO A 197 19.63 -10.60 16.41
CA PRO A 197 20.71 -9.61 16.41
C PRO A 197 20.59 -8.56 15.30
N ASP A 198 19.84 -8.89 14.29
CA ASP A 198 19.51 -8.02 13.15
C ASP A 198 18.21 -7.24 13.34
N HIS A 199 17.56 -7.43 14.44
CA HIS A 199 16.25 -6.86 14.71
C HIS A 199 16.38 -5.59 15.53
N VAL A 200 16.24 -4.48 14.90
CA VAL A 200 16.40 -3.15 15.54
C VAL A 200 15.32 -2.80 16.57
N ASN A 201 14.27 -3.58 16.66
CA ASN A 201 13.13 -3.33 17.55
C ASN A 201 13.03 -4.34 18.69
N ASP A 202 14.10 -5.06 18.96
CA ASP A 202 14.14 -5.96 20.11
C ASP A 202 14.17 -5.18 21.42
#